data_77a268220da6cc8565c469858a4a7186
#
_entry.id   77a268220da6cc8565c469858a4a7186
#
_cell.length_a   1.000
_cell.length_b   1.000
_cell.length_c   1.000
_cell.angle_alpha   90.00
_cell.angle_beta   90.00
_cell.angle_gamma   90.00
#
_symmetry.space_group_name_H-M   'P 1'
#
loop_
_entity.id
_entity.type
_entity.pdbx_description
1 polymer ?
#
loop_
_entity_poly.entity_id
_entity_poly.type
_entity_poly.pdbx_seq_one_letter_code
_entity_poly.pdbx_strand_id
1 'polypeptide(L)'
;MPETAADQELAADVLAGKRRALAKAITLIESTRPDHQARARVLLDGLLPHTGRAIRLGISGVPGAGKSTFIEALGHIIIDRGHRLAVLAVDPSSSISGGAILGDKTRMETLCQREEAFIRPSPSAGSLGGVAEKTREAMLLCEAAGFDVILVETVGVGQSETTVAGMVDMFALLQLPHAGDDLQAIKKGIVEIADLVAINKADIDPRAAQMARAQWNNALHMLRPASPNWTPPVIMLSALKKEGLTEFWETVERYRNTLTPTGEFEGKRRRQAVDWMWQLIHSGLHQYFQRHPAVKDAMPEAAQKVASGRMTPAAAAFSLMRAAQIPNFES
;
A
#
# COMPACT_ATOMS: atom_id res chain seq x y z
N MET A 1 -26.96 -8.80 -5.93
CA MET A 1 -28.15 -8.05 -5.43
C MET A 1 -28.29 -6.85 -6.33
N PRO A 2 -29.50 -6.39 -6.66
CA PRO A 2 -29.67 -5.15 -7.41
C PRO A 2 -29.12 -3.99 -6.57
N GLU A 3 -28.53 -3.04 -7.25
CA GLU A 3 -28.03 -1.78 -6.68
C GLU A 3 -29.20 -1.03 -6.02
N THR A 4 -29.01 -0.58 -4.78
CA THR A 4 -30.06 0.18 -4.09
C THR A 4 -29.97 1.66 -4.47
N ALA A 5 -31.09 2.40 -4.37
CA ALA A 5 -31.10 3.85 -4.57
C ALA A 5 -30.06 4.57 -3.68
N ALA A 6 -29.84 4.07 -2.45
CA ALA A 6 -28.83 4.58 -1.53
C ALA A 6 -27.38 4.32 -2.01
N ASP A 7 -27.14 3.23 -2.76
CA ASP A 7 -25.81 2.94 -3.32
C ASP A 7 -25.53 3.82 -4.54
N GLN A 8 -26.54 4.08 -5.37
CA GLN A 8 -26.46 5.02 -6.50
C GLN A 8 -26.21 6.45 -6.01
N GLU A 9 -26.91 6.89 -4.96
CA GLU A 9 -26.68 8.19 -4.34
C GLU A 9 -25.25 8.28 -3.75
N LEU A 10 -24.78 7.22 -3.08
CA LEU A 10 -23.41 7.17 -2.57
C LEU A 10 -22.38 7.26 -3.69
N ALA A 11 -22.56 6.53 -4.80
CA ALA A 11 -21.68 6.59 -5.96
C ALA A 11 -21.64 8.01 -6.57
N ALA A 12 -22.81 8.63 -6.79
CA ALA A 12 -22.91 10.00 -7.32
C ALA A 12 -22.22 11.01 -6.39
N ASP A 13 -22.37 10.86 -5.09
CA ASP A 13 -21.74 11.71 -4.08
C ASP A 13 -20.22 11.53 -4.01
N VAL A 14 -19.70 10.30 -4.22
CA VAL A 14 -18.27 10.04 -4.36
C VAL A 14 -17.74 10.73 -5.61
N LEU A 15 -18.38 10.58 -6.76
CA LEU A 15 -17.99 11.24 -8.02
C LEU A 15 -18.04 12.77 -7.92
N ALA A 16 -18.94 13.30 -7.11
CA ALA A 16 -19.00 14.74 -6.81
C ALA A 16 -17.88 15.21 -5.85
N GLY A 17 -16.98 14.31 -5.41
CA GLY A 17 -15.85 14.62 -4.53
C GLY A 17 -16.25 14.93 -3.08
N LYS A 18 -17.46 14.55 -2.64
CA LYS A 18 -17.90 14.80 -1.27
C LYS A 18 -17.12 13.96 -0.27
N ARG A 19 -16.30 14.59 0.59
CA ARG A 19 -15.44 13.90 1.58
C ARG A 19 -16.18 12.94 2.49
N ARG A 20 -17.43 13.30 2.88
CA ARG A 20 -18.29 12.46 3.72
C ARG A 20 -18.70 11.17 3.01
N ALA A 21 -19.03 11.26 1.73
CA ALA A 21 -19.38 10.11 0.89
C ALA A 21 -18.18 9.19 0.69
N LEU A 22 -17.00 9.75 0.39
CA LEU A 22 -15.76 9.00 0.29
C LEU A 22 -15.45 8.24 1.59
N ALA A 23 -15.54 8.90 2.74
CA ALA A 23 -15.31 8.25 4.04
C ALA A 23 -16.31 7.11 4.31
N LYS A 24 -17.58 7.28 3.91
CA LYS A 24 -18.65 6.28 4.01
C LYS A 24 -18.39 5.08 3.08
N ALA A 25 -17.99 5.35 1.83
CA ALA A 25 -17.63 4.34 0.85
C ALA A 25 -16.41 3.51 1.32
N ILE A 26 -15.36 4.16 1.87
CA ILE A 26 -14.22 3.46 2.45
C ILE A 26 -14.65 2.60 3.64
N THR A 27 -15.49 3.08 4.53
CA THR A 27 -16.03 2.27 5.64
C THR A 27 -16.83 1.06 5.14
N LEU A 28 -17.54 1.21 4.01
CA LEU A 28 -18.29 0.10 3.40
C LEU A 28 -17.35 -0.98 2.87
N ILE A 29 -16.28 -0.62 2.16
CA ILE A 29 -15.30 -1.59 1.64
C ILE A 29 -14.48 -2.27 2.75
N GLU A 30 -14.25 -1.59 3.87
CA GLU A 30 -13.53 -2.14 5.03
C GLU A 30 -14.39 -3.12 5.85
N SER A 31 -15.70 -3.15 5.64
CA SER A 31 -16.61 -4.01 6.40
C SER A 31 -16.43 -5.49 6.05
N THR A 32 -16.46 -6.34 7.07
CA THR A 32 -16.40 -7.81 6.94
C THR A 32 -17.79 -8.45 6.78
N ARG A 33 -18.86 -7.68 6.85
CA ARG A 33 -20.24 -8.17 6.70
C ARG A 33 -20.50 -8.58 5.24
N PRO A 34 -21.08 -9.77 4.98
CA PRO A 34 -21.31 -10.24 3.60
C PRO A 34 -22.20 -9.31 2.75
N ASP A 35 -23.22 -8.71 3.35
CA ASP A 35 -24.11 -7.75 2.70
C ASP A 35 -23.36 -6.46 2.29
N HIS A 36 -22.49 -5.95 3.16
CA HIS A 36 -21.64 -4.80 2.87
C HIS A 36 -20.62 -5.12 1.76
N GLN A 37 -20.01 -6.31 1.79
CA GLN A 37 -19.06 -6.74 0.77
C GLN A 37 -19.70 -6.84 -0.62
N ALA A 38 -20.93 -7.34 -0.69
CA ALA A 38 -21.68 -7.40 -1.96
C ALA A 38 -21.96 -5.97 -2.50
N ARG A 39 -22.40 -5.05 -1.66
CA ARG A 39 -22.61 -3.64 -2.01
C ARG A 39 -21.32 -2.93 -2.41
N ALA A 40 -20.24 -3.18 -1.68
CA ALA A 40 -18.91 -2.61 -1.97
C ALA A 40 -18.43 -2.99 -3.38
N ARG A 41 -18.62 -4.26 -3.81
CA ARG A 41 -18.26 -4.71 -5.16
C ARG A 41 -19.07 -3.95 -6.21
N VAL A 42 -20.39 -3.85 -6.07
CA VAL A 42 -21.25 -3.11 -7.01
C VAL A 42 -20.82 -1.65 -7.10
N LEU A 43 -20.52 -1.01 -5.96
CA LEU A 43 -20.04 0.37 -5.90
C LEU A 43 -18.70 0.54 -6.63
N LEU A 44 -17.72 -0.34 -6.38
CA LEU A 44 -16.40 -0.28 -7.01
C LEU A 44 -16.48 -0.52 -8.52
N ASP A 45 -17.28 -1.50 -8.96
CA ASP A 45 -17.50 -1.79 -10.39
C ASP A 45 -18.11 -0.58 -11.12
N GLY A 46 -19.09 0.09 -10.48
CA GLY A 46 -19.71 1.31 -11.04
C GLY A 46 -18.74 2.51 -11.09
N LEU A 47 -17.80 2.61 -10.15
CA LEU A 47 -16.82 3.69 -10.08
C LEU A 47 -15.56 3.45 -10.94
N LEU A 48 -15.30 2.22 -11.38
CA LEU A 48 -14.10 1.83 -12.11
C LEU A 48 -13.79 2.71 -13.35
N PRO A 49 -14.77 3.12 -14.19
CA PRO A 49 -14.52 3.99 -15.34
C PRO A 49 -13.97 5.38 -14.98
N HIS A 50 -14.09 5.79 -13.72
CA HIS A 50 -13.65 7.09 -13.21
C HIS A 50 -12.30 7.02 -12.50
N THR A 51 -11.60 5.87 -12.56
CA THR A 51 -10.31 5.63 -11.91
C THR A 51 -9.15 5.62 -12.91
N GLY A 52 -7.94 5.39 -12.43
CA GLY A 52 -6.74 5.18 -13.26
C GLY A 52 -5.98 6.45 -13.64
N ARG A 53 -6.40 7.64 -13.21
CA ARG A 53 -5.78 8.93 -13.59
C ARG A 53 -4.78 9.47 -12.56
N ALA A 54 -4.90 9.09 -11.30
CA ALA A 54 -3.99 9.54 -10.25
C ALA A 54 -2.60 8.95 -10.41
N ILE A 55 -1.59 9.64 -9.87
CA ILE A 55 -0.29 9.04 -9.58
C ILE A 55 -0.33 8.45 -8.17
N ARG A 56 0.07 7.18 -8.04
CA ARG A 56 0.13 6.44 -6.77
C ARG A 56 1.57 6.34 -6.33
N LEU A 57 1.90 6.96 -5.20
CA LEU A 57 3.25 7.02 -4.67
C LEU A 57 3.33 6.30 -3.31
N GLY A 58 4.10 5.23 -3.23
CA GLY A 58 4.41 4.54 -1.98
C GLY A 58 5.56 5.19 -1.24
N ILE A 59 5.38 5.46 0.05
CA ILE A 59 6.41 6.01 0.92
C ILE A 59 6.74 5.00 2.01
N SER A 60 7.99 4.56 2.04
CA SER A 60 8.52 3.68 3.07
C SER A 60 9.80 4.23 3.67
N GLY A 61 10.29 3.58 4.70
CA GLY A 61 11.54 3.95 5.38
C GLY A 61 11.56 3.44 6.82
N VAL A 62 12.74 3.37 7.39
CA VAL A 62 12.94 2.90 8.76
C VAL A 62 12.13 3.71 9.79
N PRO A 63 11.80 3.14 10.94
CA PRO A 63 11.23 3.90 12.04
C PRO A 63 12.12 5.12 12.37
N GLY A 64 11.49 6.28 12.59
CA GLY A 64 12.24 7.51 12.84
C GLY A 64 12.80 8.22 11.60
N ALA A 65 12.63 7.69 10.37
CA ALA A 65 13.05 8.36 9.14
C ALA A 65 12.32 9.69 8.86
N GLY A 66 11.23 9.96 9.59
CA GLY A 66 10.47 11.20 9.45
C GLY A 66 9.41 11.15 8.36
N LYS A 67 8.85 9.96 8.06
CA LYS A 67 7.82 9.76 7.02
C LYS A 67 6.63 10.70 7.16
N SER A 68 6.01 10.78 8.31
CA SER A 68 4.82 11.61 8.51
C SER A 68 5.14 13.11 8.36
N THR A 69 6.30 13.60 8.87
CA THR A 69 6.77 14.97 8.64
C THR A 69 7.04 15.23 7.16
N PHE A 70 7.60 14.23 6.46
CA PHE A 70 7.84 14.33 5.03
C PHE A 70 6.54 14.42 4.24
N ILE A 71 5.56 13.56 4.55
CA ILE A 71 4.24 13.55 3.89
C ILE A 71 3.51 14.85 4.15
N GLU A 72 3.56 15.38 5.38
CA GLU A 72 3.00 16.68 5.74
C GLU A 72 3.59 17.81 4.85
N ALA A 73 4.92 17.89 4.81
CA ALA A 73 5.60 18.96 4.08
C ALA A 73 5.45 18.81 2.54
N LEU A 74 5.57 17.58 2.01
CA LEU A 74 5.38 17.27 0.60
C LEU A 74 3.92 17.51 0.18
N GLY A 75 2.96 17.15 1.02
CA GLY A 75 1.54 17.31 0.76
C GLY A 75 1.15 18.77 0.50
N HIS A 76 1.71 19.71 1.26
CA HIS A 76 1.51 21.14 0.99
C HIS A 76 2.05 21.55 -0.38
N ILE A 77 3.24 21.10 -0.77
CA ILE A 77 3.83 21.42 -2.09
C ILE A 77 2.96 20.88 -3.21
N ILE A 78 2.45 19.66 -3.08
CA ILE A 78 1.56 19.01 -4.05
C ILE A 78 0.26 19.84 -4.21
N ILE A 79 -0.36 20.21 -3.10
CA ILE A 79 -1.61 20.98 -3.10
C ILE A 79 -1.39 22.38 -3.65
N ASP A 80 -0.29 23.05 -3.27
CA ASP A 80 0.03 24.40 -3.75
C ASP A 80 0.35 24.42 -5.27
N ARG A 81 0.64 23.26 -5.86
CA ARG A 81 0.72 23.04 -7.33
C ARG A 81 -0.63 22.74 -7.99
N GLY A 82 -1.73 22.76 -7.25
CA GLY A 82 -3.09 22.59 -7.75
C GLY A 82 -3.61 21.17 -7.75
N HIS A 83 -2.93 20.23 -7.11
CA HIS A 83 -3.35 18.84 -7.01
C HIS A 83 -4.27 18.58 -5.82
N ARG A 84 -5.06 17.51 -5.91
CA ARG A 84 -5.85 16.95 -4.80
C ARG A 84 -5.19 15.68 -4.29
N LEU A 85 -4.87 15.66 -3.00
CA LEU A 85 -4.03 14.64 -2.37
C LEU A 85 -4.84 13.71 -1.47
N ALA A 86 -4.75 12.39 -1.67
CA ALA A 86 -5.16 11.41 -0.68
C ALA A 86 -3.93 10.76 -0.02
N VAL A 87 -3.94 10.59 1.29
CA VAL A 87 -2.92 9.88 2.08
C VAL A 87 -3.58 8.67 2.74
N LEU A 88 -3.08 7.48 2.43
CA LEU A 88 -3.54 6.20 2.96
C LEU A 88 -2.40 5.54 3.73
N ALA A 89 -2.61 5.23 5.01
CA ALA A 89 -1.63 4.49 5.80
C ALA A 89 -1.87 2.98 5.70
N VAL A 90 -0.79 2.18 5.68
CA VAL A 90 -0.81 0.71 5.72
C VAL A 90 -0.09 0.24 6.97
N ASP A 91 -0.84 -0.11 8.00
CA ASP A 91 -0.32 -0.63 9.26
C ASP A 91 -0.90 -2.02 9.59
N PRO A 92 -0.15 -3.10 9.34
CA PRO A 92 -0.59 -4.45 9.71
C PRO A 92 -0.59 -4.69 11.23
N SER A 93 0.05 -3.84 12.03
CA SER A 93 0.16 -4.01 13.49
C SER A 93 -1.01 -3.39 14.26
N SER A 94 -1.85 -2.59 13.62
CA SER A 94 -2.98 -1.89 14.24
C SER A 94 -4.04 -2.82 14.84
N SER A 95 -4.04 -4.12 14.48
CA SER A 95 -4.93 -5.13 15.03
C SER A 95 -4.68 -5.47 16.52
N ILE A 96 -3.51 -5.14 17.06
CA ILE A 96 -3.11 -5.54 18.43
C ILE A 96 -3.34 -4.41 19.44
N SER A 97 -3.30 -3.15 19.04
CA SER A 97 -3.25 -2.02 19.97
C SER A 97 -4.50 -1.12 20.02
N GLY A 98 -5.51 -1.32 19.18
CA GLY A 98 -6.78 -0.54 19.22
C GLY A 98 -6.65 1.00 19.18
N GLY A 99 -5.42 1.53 19.07
CA GLY A 99 -5.09 2.93 19.27
C GLY A 99 -4.62 3.73 18.04
N ALA A 100 -4.54 3.12 16.86
CA ALA A 100 -3.96 3.77 15.67
C ALA A 100 -4.81 4.90 15.07
N ILE A 101 -6.09 4.98 15.39
CA ILE A 101 -7.06 5.90 14.74
C ILE A 101 -6.76 7.38 15.03
N LEU A 102 -6.12 7.72 16.12
CA LEU A 102 -5.81 9.11 16.50
C LEU A 102 -4.35 9.52 16.16
N GLY A 103 -3.41 8.56 16.12
CA GLY A 103 -1.98 8.85 16.00
C GLY A 103 -1.56 9.46 14.65
N ASP A 104 -2.17 9.04 13.52
CA ASP A 104 -1.75 9.49 12.20
C ASP A 104 -2.34 10.88 11.84
N LYS A 105 -3.56 11.19 12.29
CA LYS A 105 -4.12 12.54 12.12
C LYS A 105 -3.41 13.60 12.97
N THR A 106 -2.92 13.24 14.14
CA THR A 106 -2.15 14.14 15.02
C THR A 106 -0.74 14.39 14.50
N ARG A 107 -0.24 13.59 13.54
CA ARG A 107 1.08 13.79 12.94
C ARG A 107 1.07 14.63 11.67
N MET A 108 -0.11 14.87 11.07
CA MET A 108 -0.31 15.68 9.86
C MET A 108 -1.35 16.77 10.13
N GLU A 109 -1.06 17.62 11.14
CA GLU A 109 -2.04 18.53 11.73
C GLU A 109 -2.49 19.63 10.77
N THR A 110 -1.59 20.16 9.94
CA THR A 110 -1.91 21.26 9.02
C THR A 110 -2.42 20.74 7.69
N LEU A 111 -1.90 19.60 7.23
CA LEU A 111 -2.35 18.99 5.98
C LEU A 111 -3.80 18.49 6.08
N CYS A 112 -4.22 17.95 7.23
CA CYS A 112 -5.59 17.46 7.42
C CYS A 112 -6.65 18.58 7.41
N GLN A 113 -6.23 19.86 7.57
CA GLN A 113 -7.12 21.03 7.52
C GLN A 113 -7.37 21.51 6.09
N ARG A 114 -6.53 21.09 5.11
CA ARG A 114 -6.70 21.47 3.71
C ARG A 114 -7.90 20.75 3.10
N GLU A 115 -8.73 21.47 2.36
CA GLU A 115 -9.89 20.89 1.68
C GLU A 115 -9.47 19.93 0.55
N GLU A 116 -8.34 20.19 -0.06
CA GLU A 116 -7.75 19.39 -1.14
C GLU A 116 -7.08 18.10 -0.63
N ALA A 117 -6.92 17.93 0.70
CA ALA A 117 -6.33 16.76 1.31
C ALA A 117 -7.38 15.81 1.92
N PHE A 118 -7.18 14.51 1.73
CA PHE A 118 -7.95 13.45 2.41
C PHE A 118 -6.98 12.47 3.06
N ILE A 119 -7.03 12.35 4.39
CA ILE A 119 -6.13 11.47 5.15
C ILE A 119 -6.95 10.35 5.76
N ARG A 120 -6.61 9.10 5.44
CA ARG A 120 -7.24 7.88 5.98
C ARG A 120 -6.20 7.02 6.69
N PRO A 121 -6.32 6.85 8.02
CA PRO A 121 -5.54 5.88 8.77
C PRO A 121 -5.78 4.45 8.27
N SER A 122 -4.85 3.54 8.51
CA SER A 122 -5.00 2.12 8.21
C SER A 122 -6.25 1.53 8.86
N PRO A 123 -6.97 0.63 8.18
CA PRO A 123 -8.06 -0.11 8.81
C PRO A 123 -7.54 -0.91 10.02
N SER A 124 -8.28 -0.88 11.11
CA SER A 124 -7.87 -1.37 12.42
C SER A 124 -7.93 -2.89 12.61
N ALA A 125 -8.25 -3.68 11.59
CA ALA A 125 -8.37 -5.13 11.71
C ALA A 125 -7.98 -5.87 10.44
N GLY A 126 -7.08 -6.85 10.55
CA GLY A 126 -6.83 -7.79 9.46
C GLY A 126 -5.39 -8.30 9.38
N SER A 127 -5.20 -9.36 8.59
CA SER A 127 -3.88 -9.78 8.14
C SER A 127 -3.30 -8.73 7.19
N LEU A 128 -1.98 -8.71 7.01
CA LEU A 128 -1.30 -7.82 6.06
C LEU A 128 -1.95 -7.86 4.66
N GLY A 129 -2.33 -9.04 4.19
CA GLY A 129 -3.04 -9.21 2.91
C GLY A 129 -4.40 -8.52 2.87
N GLY A 130 -5.19 -8.62 3.95
CA GLY A 130 -6.49 -7.95 4.03
C GLY A 130 -6.40 -6.44 4.11
N VAL A 131 -5.41 -5.90 4.84
CA VAL A 131 -5.14 -4.45 4.87
C VAL A 131 -4.74 -3.94 3.49
N ALA A 132 -3.87 -4.67 2.78
CA ALA A 132 -3.45 -4.33 1.42
C ALA A 132 -4.59 -4.35 0.41
N GLU A 133 -5.49 -5.33 0.50
CA GLU A 133 -6.70 -5.41 -0.32
C GLU A 133 -7.56 -4.17 -0.14
N LYS A 134 -7.85 -3.81 1.11
CA LYS A 134 -8.68 -2.63 1.42
C LYS A 134 -8.02 -1.31 1.04
N THR A 135 -6.69 -1.23 1.12
CA THR A 135 -5.94 -0.06 0.65
C THR A 135 -6.05 0.10 -0.87
N ARG A 136 -5.96 -0.99 -1.65
CA ARG A 136 -6.14 -0.94 -3.11
C ARG A 136 -7.55 -0.48 -3.50
N GLU A 137 -8.58 -1.01 -2.84
CA GLU A 137 -9.97 -0.58 -3.03
C GLU A 137 -10.16 0.90 -2.63
N ALA A 138 -9.55 1.35 -1.53
CA ALA A 138 -9.60 2.75 -1.09
C ALA A 138 -8.92 3.70 -2.09
N MET A 139 -7.80 3.28 -2.73
CA MET A 139 -7.17 4.08 -3.80
C MET A 139 -8.14 4.31 -4.96
N LEU A 140 -8.87 3.27 -5.42
CA LEU A 140 -9.87 3.42 -6.49
C LEU A 140 -10.97 4.41 -6.11
N LEU A 141 -11.46 4.36 -4.86
CA LEU A 141 -12.46 5.31 -4.37
C LEU A 141 -11.91 6.74 -4.32
N CYS A 142 -10.67 6.93 -3.90
CA CYS A 142 -10.02 8.24 -3.90
C CYS A 142 -9.87 8.79 -5.32
N GLU A 143 -9.46 7.96 -6.29
CA GLU A 143 -9.38 8.36 -7.70
C GLU A 143 -10.75 8.76 -8.25
N ALA A 144 -11.79 7.96 -8.01
CA ALA A 144 -13.15 8.27 -8.43
C ALA A 144 -13.68 9.57 -7.80
N ALA A 145 -13.25 9.89 -6.57
CA ALA A 145 -13.57 11.16 -5.90
C ALA A 145 -12.73 12.35 -6.38
N GLY A 146 -11.90 12.15 -7.42
CA GLY A 146 -11.13 13.21 -8.07
C GLY A 146 -9.81 13.57 -7.36
N PHE A 147 -9.26 12.70 -6.51
CA PHE A 147 -7.89 12.84 -6.04
C PHE A 147 -6.92 12.34 -7.11
N ASP A 148 -6.01 13.19 -7.55
CA ASP A 148 -5.07 12.92 -8.64
C ASP A 148 -3.65 12.57 -8.16
N VAL A 149 -3.40 12.68 -6.86
CA VAL A 149 -2.21 12.18 -6.18
C VAL A 149 -2.62 11.33 -4.98
N ILE A 150 -2.10 10.10 -4.91
CA ILE A 150 -2.37 9.19 -3.79
C ILE A 150 -1.04 8.76 -3.17
N LEU A 151 -0.80 9.15 -1.92
CA LEU A 151 0.33 8.68 -1.13
C LEU A 151 -0.10 7.47 -0.30
N VAL A 152 0.72 6.41 -0.34
CA VAL A 152 0.52 5.21 0.48
C VAL A 152 1.71 5.08 1.42
N GLU A 153 1.50 5.34 2.72
CA GLU A 153 2.53 5.26 3.76
C GLU A 153 2.59 3.85 4.37
N THR A 154 3.80 3.28 4.48
CA THR A 154 4.04 2.07 5.28
C THR A 154 4.53 2.42 6.68
N VAL A 155 4.27 1.55 7.66
CA VAL A 155 4.73 1.74 9.04
C VAL A 155 6.23 1.44 9.22
N GLY A 156 6.90 0.91 8.20
CA GLY A 156 8.36 0.78 8.17
C GLY A 156 8.94 -0.45 8.85
N VAL A 157 8.13 -1.51 9.06
CA VAL A 157 8.60 -2.78 9.62
C VAL A 157 7.97 -3.97 8.89
N GLY A 158 8.78 -4.74 8.18
CA GLY A 158 8.41 -6.06 7.71
C GLY A 158 8.03 -6.13 6.22
N GLN A 159 7.04 -6.97 5.88
CA GLN A 159 6.65 -7.30 4.51
C GLN A 159 5.69 -6.28 3.87
N SER A 160 5.33 -5.21 4.57
CA SER A 160 4.43 -4.18 4.06
C SER A 160 5.02 -3.39 2.87
N GLU A 161 6.34 -3.30 2.81
CA GLU A 161 7.05 -2.56 1.76
C GLU A 161 6.84 -3.18 0.38
N THR A 162 7.05 -4.50 0.25
CA THR A 162 6.85 -5.22 -1.02
C THR A 162 5.38 -5.20 -1.44
N THR A 163 4.48 -5.28 -0.47
CA THR A 163 3.05 -5.20 -0.69
C THR A 163 2.64 -3.83 -1.23
N VAL A 164 3.15 -2.74 -0.62
CA VAL A 164 2.88 -1.37 -1.10
C VAL A 164 3.52 -1.12 -2.46
N ALA A 165 4.78 -1.53 -2.68
CA ALA A 165 5.42 -1.43 -4.00
C ALA A 165 4.62 -2.13 -5.10
N GLY A 166 3.94 -3.26 -4.76
CA GLY A 166 3.08 -4.00 -5.67
C GLY A 166 1.72 -3.33 -5.98
N MET A 167 1.41 -2.14 -5.40
CA MET A 167 0.14 -1.46 -5.64
C MET A 167 0.29 0.00 -6.08
N VAL A 168 1.52 0.54 -6.09
CA VAL A 168 1.79 1.94 -6.43
C VAL A 168 2.58 2.05 -7.74
N ASP A 169 2.52 3.22 -8.36
CA ASP A 169 3.25 3.49 -9.60
C ASP A 169 4.73 3.68 -9.32
N MET A 170 5.05 4.45 -8.28
CA MET A 170 6.42 4.74 -7.86
C MET A 170 6.57 4.42 -6.38
N PHE A 171 7.67 3.80 -5.99
CA PHE A 171 7.98 3.47 -4.60
C PHE A 171 9.23 4.24 -4.14
N ALA A 172 9.04 5.15 -3.19
CA ALA A 172 10.09 5.97 -2.61
C ALA A 172 10.50 5.47 -1.21
N LEU A 173 11.80 5.32 -1.02
CA LEU A 173 12.39 4.86 0.23
C LEU A 173 13.08 6.03 0.96
N LEU A 174 12.56 6.40 2.13
CA LEU A 174 13.18 7.38 3.01
C LEU A 174 14.26 6.72 3.88
N GLN A 175 15.43 7.34 3.90
CA GLN A 175 16.59 6.88 4.67
C GLN A 175 17.15 8.00 5.55
N LEU A 176 17.99 7.63 6.52
CA LEU A 176 18.70 8.54 7.40
C LEU A 176 20.17 8.64 7.02
N PRO A 177 20.85 9.78 7.30
CA PRO A 177 22.27 9.97 7.00
C PRO A 177 23.19 8.94 7.63
N HIS A 178 22.87 8.47 8.85
CA HIS A 178 23.69 7.52 9.62
C HIS A 178 23.27 6.05 9.47
N ALA A 179 22.40 5.73 8.50
CA ALA A 179 21.96 4.35 8.24
C ALA A 179 22.99 3.50 7.46
N GLY A 180 24.25 3.93 7.41
CA GLY A 180 25.33 3.23 6.67
C GLY A 180 25.60 1.80 7.18
N ASP A 181 25.58 1.58 8.49
CA ASP A 181 25.71 0.25 9.08
C ASP A 181 24.45 -0.61 8.87
N ASP A 182 23.29 0.03 8.71
CA ASP A 182 22.02 -0.62 8.40
C ASP A 182 21.88 -1.02 6.92
N LEU A 183 22.77 -0.57 6.01
CA LEU A 183 22.79 -1.05 4.62
C LEU A 183 22.95 -2.57 4.54
N GLN A 184 23.69 -3.18 5.48
CA GLN A 184 23.76 -4.63 5.60
C GLN A 184 22.49 -5.25 6.21
N ALA A 185 21.75 -4.49 7.04
CA ALA A 185 20.47 -4.89 7.63
C ALA A 185 19.27 -4.56 6.72
N ILE A 186 19.43 -3.65 5.73
CA ILE A 186 18.40 -3.38 4.74
C ILE A 186 18.25 -4.63 3.87
N LYS A 187 17.13 -5.30 4.03
CA LYS A 187 16.80 -6.48 3.22
C LYS A 187 16.98 -6.14 1.75
N LYS A 188 17.87 -6.86 1.07
CA LYS A 188 18.20 -6.72 -0.37
C LYS A 188 16.95 -6.46 -1.22
N GLY A 189 15.82 -7.13 -0.90
CA GLY A 189 14.56 -6.97 -1.61
C GLY A 189 13.94 -5.55 -1.57
N ILE A 190 14.22 -4.72 -0.53
CA ILE A 190 13.66 -3.34 -0.47
C ILE A 190 14.44 -2.41 -1.41
N VAL A 191 15.74 -2.61 -1.54
CA VAL A 191 16.59 -1.84 -2.45
C VAL A 191 16.20 -2.11 -3.91
N GLU A 192 15.86 -3.36 -4.23
CA GLU A 192 15.47 -3.80 -5.58
C GLU A 192 14.13 -3.22 -6.06
N ILE A 193 13.22 -2.87 -5.13
CA ILE A 193 11.89 -2.35 -5.46
C ILE A 193 11.79 -0.83 -5.37
N ALA A 194 12.84 -0.13 -4.91
CA ALA A 194 12.86 1.32 -4.78
C ALA A 194 13.01 1.98 -6.16
N ASP A 195 12.07 2.84 -6.52
CA ASP A 195 12.14 3.69 -7.70
C ASP A 195 12.82 5.05 -7.41
N LEU A 196 12.97 5.39 -6.12
CA LEU A 196 13.62 6.61 -5.62
C LEU A 196 14.10 6.38 -4.18
N VAL A 197 15.31 6.83 -3.85
CA VAL A 197 15.81 6.88 -2.48
C VAL A 197 15.99 8.33 -2.05
N ALA A 198 15.46 8.68 -0.88
CA ALA A 198 15.57 10.03 -0.32
C ALA A 198 16.25 9.99 1.06
N ILE A 199 17.40 10.62 1.19
CA ILE A 199 18.13 10.78 2.45
C ILE A 199 17.52 11.98 3.17
N ASN A 200 16.64 11.70 4.15
CA ASN A 200 15.97 12.72 4.94
C ASN A 200 16.84 13.18 6.13
N LYS A 201 16.51 14.33 6.71
CA LYS A 201 17.26 14.98 7.80
C LYS A 201 18.69 15.33 7.39
N ALA A 202 18.91 15.65 6.12
CA ALA A 202 20.22 16.04 5.61
C ALA A 202 20.75 17.35 6.21
N ASP A 203 19.88 18.15 6.81
CA ASP A 203 20.19 19.37 7.54
C ASP A 203 20.92 19.15 8.87
N ILE A 204 20.75 17.97 9.49
CA ILE A 204 21.38 17.65 10.78
C ILE A 204 22.88 17.38 10.60
N ASP A 205 23.22 16.56 9.61
CA ASP A 205 24.62 16.24 9.25
C ASP A 205 24.75 16.12 7.72
N PRO A 206 25.06 17.24 7.04
CA PRO A 206 25.20 17.25 5.59
C PRO A 206 26.33 16.35 5.06
N ARG A 207 27.40 16.14 5.85
CA ARG A 207 28.52 15.25 5.45
C ARG A 207 28.11 13.79 5.46
N ALA A 208 27.45 13.36 6.55
CA ALA A 208 26.92 11.99 6.62
C ALA A 208 25.84 11.76 5.54
N ALA A 209 25.00 12.76 5.24
CA ALA A 209 24.01 12.68 4.16
C ALA A 209 24.67 12.48 2.78
N GLN A 210 25.79 13.19 2.48
CA GLN A 210 26.54 13.00 1.25
C GLN A 210 27.18 11.62 1.17
N MET A 211 27.74 11.12 2.27
CA MET A 211 28.30 9.75 2.34
C MET A 211 27.21 8.70 2.10
N ALA A 212 26.08 8.83 2.77
CA ALA A 212 24.94 7.93 2.57
C ALA A 212 24.45 7.97 1.12
N ARG A 213 24.34 9.15 0.51
CA ARG A 213 23.98 9.29 -0.91
C ARG A 213 24.95 8.53 -1.82
N ALA A 214 26.26 8.65 -1.58
CA ALA A 214 27.27 7.95 -2.37
C ALA A 214 27.17 6.43 -2.21
N GLN A 215 26.96 5.95 -0.98
CA GLN A 215 26.79 4.53 -0.70
C GLN A 215 25.55 3.96 -1.38
N TRP A 216 24.41 4.68 -1.32
CA TRP A 216 23.17 4.27 -1.96
C TRP A 216 23.28 4.26 -3.48
N ASN A 217 23.94 5.27 -4.10
CA ASN A 217 24.20 5.26 -5.52
C ASN A 217 25.02 4.04 -5.93
N ASN A 218 26.09 3.70 -5.19
CA ASN A 218 26.88 2.51 -5.46
C ASN A 218 26.06 1.22 -5.34
N ALA A 219 25.21 1.10 -4.30
CA ALA A 219 24.35 -0.06 -4.12
C ALA A 219 23.34 -0.23 -5.27
N LEU A 220 22.71 0.85 -5.70
CA LEU A 220 21.76 0.84 -6.81
C LEU A 220 22.42 0.50 -8.14
N HIS A 221 23.66 0.96 -8.38
CA HIS A 221 24.43 0.61 -9.59
C HIS A 221 24.81 -0.87 -9.68
N MET A 222 24.89 -1.58 -8.54
CA MET A 222 25.16 -3.03 -8.53
C MET A 222 23.92 -3.86 -8.85
N LEU A 223 22.72 -3.27 -8.83
CA LEU A 223 21.47 -3.95 -9.12
C LEU A 223 21.11 -3.84 -10.61
N ARG A 224 20.36 -4.82 -11.10
CA ARG A 224 19.74 -4.69 -12.42
C ARG A 224 18.56 -3.73 -12.31
N PRO A 225 18.48 -2.67 -13.13
CA PRO A 225 17.33 -1.78 -13.13
C PRO A 225 16.02 -2.56 -13.40
N ALA A 226 14.98 -2.25 -12.66
CA ALA A 226 13.64 -2.81 -12.91
C ALA A 226 13.03 -2.31 -14.23
N SER A 227 13.49 -1.16 -14.73
CA SER A 227 13.11 -0.55 -15.98
C SER A 227 14.37 -0.18 -16.78
N PRO A 228 14.40 -0.39 -18.09
CA PRO A 228 15.50 0.09 -18.94
C PRO A 228 15.50 1.62 -19.11
N ASN A 229 14.37 2.29 -18.82
CA ASN A 229 14.20 3.72 -19.03
C ASN A 229 14.24 4.53 -17.72
N TRP A 230 14.42 3.86 -16.57
CA TRP A 230 14.49 4.52 -15.27
C TRP A 230 15.60 3.95 -14.39
N THR A 231 16.50 4.83 -13.98
CA THR A 231 17.49 4.53 -12.93
C THR A 231 17.08 5.26 -11.66
N PRO A 232 16.88 4.55 -10.54
CA PRO A 232 16.45 5.18 -9.29
C PRO A 232 17.45 6.24 -8.81
N PRO A 233 17.08 7.52 -8.69
CA PRO A 233 17.97 8.54 -8.16
C PRO A 233 18.04 8.50 -6.64
N VAL A 234 19.14 9.03 -6.10
CA VAL A 234 19.31 9.27 -4.67
C VAL A 234 19.37 10.76 -4.43
N ILE A 235 18.37 11.30 -3.75
CA ILE A 235 18.26 12.71 -3.40
C ILE A 235 18.46 12.96 -1.91
N MET A 236 18.90 14.15 -1.53
CA MET A 236 19.00 14.57 -0.14
C MET A 236 17.93 15.61 0.14
N LEU A 237 17.29 15.51 1.29
CA LEU A 237 16.24 16.45 1.69
C LEU A 237 16.18 16.65 3.20
N SER A 238 15.53 17.71 3.62
CA SER A 238 15.07 17.94 4.99
C SER A 238 13.56 18.22 4.98
N ALA A 239 12.79 17.26 5.44
CA ALA A 239 11.35 17.43 5.57
C ALA A 239 11.00 18.58 6.54
N LEU A 240 11.76 18.71 7.63
CA LEU A 240 11.53 19.75 8.64
C LEU A 240 11.79 21.14 8.10
N LYS A 241 12.90 21.34 7.35
CA LYS A 241 13.24 22.63 6.74
C LYS A 241 12.61 22.85 5.37
N LYS A 242 11.87 21.88 4.86
CA LYS A 242 11.25 21.89 3.53
C LYS A 242 12.27 22.04 2.38
N GLU A 243 13.49 21.59 2.59
CA GLU A 243 14.56 21.60 1.59
C GLU A 243 14.55 20.29 0.77
N GLY A 244 14.78 20.36 -0.54
CA GLY A 244 14.83 19.20 -1.44
C GLY A 244 13.48 18.56 -1.77
N LEU A 245 12.37 19.03 -1.18
CA LEU A 245 11.03 18.47 -1.44
C LEU A 245 10.52 18.81 -2.84
N THR A 246 10.87 19.98 -3.37
CA THR A 246 10.55 20.36 -4.74
C THR A 246 11.24 19.42 -5.74
N GLU A 247 12.54 19.14 -5.55
CA GLU A 247 13.30 18.17 -6.36
C GLU A 247 12.69 16.78 -6.28
N PHE A 248 12.23 16.38 -5.08
CA PHE A 248 11.53 15.10 -4.91
C PHE A 248 10.27 15.02 -5.79
N TRP A 249 9.39 16.04 -5.73
CA TRP A 249 8.17 16.05 -6.51
C TRP A 249 8.45 16.11 -8.02
N GLU A 250 9.38 16.93 -8.45
CA GLU A 250 9.83 17.01 -9.86
C GLU A 250 10.40 15.67 -10.34
N THR A 251 11.02 14.90 -9.45
CA THR A 251 11.48 13.54 -9.75
C THR A 251 10.31 12.58 -9.96
N VAL A 252 9.23 12.69 -9.17
CA VAL A 252 8.00 11.92 -9.35
C VAL A 252 7.34 12.26 -10.69
N GLU A 253 7.23 13.54 -11.04
CA GLU A 253 6.70 13.99 -12.33
C GLU A 253 7.57 13.48 -13.49
N ARG A 254 8.89 13.57 -13.37
CA ARG A 254 9.84 13.05 -14.38
C ARG A 254 9.68 11.54 -14.56
N TYR A 255 9.53 10.76 -13.49
CA TYR A 255 9.26 9.32 -13.55
C TYR A 255 8.03 9.02 -14.41
N ARG A 256 6.90 9.67 -14.11
CA ARG A 256 5.66 9.52 -14.87
C ARG A 256 5.86 9.89 -16.35
N ASN A 257 6.46 11.06 -16.60
CA ASN A 257 6.67 11.57 -17.95
C ASN A 257 7.65 10.72 -18.78
N THR A 258 8.61 10.06 -18.14
CA THR A 258 9.56 9.16 -18.81
C THR A 258 8.91 7.81 -19.16
N LEU A 259 8.13 7.22 -18.23
CA LEU A 259 7.63 5.86 -18.40
C LEU A 259 6.27 5.78 -19.10
N THR A 260 5.51 6.87 -19.17
CA THR A 260 4.21 6.88 -19.88
C THR A 260 4.38 6.68 -21.39
N PRO A 261 5.27 7.42 -22.10
CA PRO A 261 5.44 7.24 -23.56
C PRO A 261 6.00 5.87 -23.94
N THR A 262 6.75 5.20 -23.04
CA THR A 262 7.30 3.86 -23.28
C THR A 262 6.28 2.74 -23.06
N GLY A 263 5.11 3.06 -22.50
CA GLY A 263 4.10 2.09 -22.11
C GLY A 263 4.42 1.29 -20.85
N GLU A 264 5.56 1.57 -20.19
CA GLU A 264 5.98 0.87 -18.98
C GLU A 264 5.09 1.21 -17.79
N PHE A 265 4.66 2.47 -17.69
CA PHE A 265 3.78 2.94 -16.62
C PHE A 265 2.48 2.14 -16.61
N GLU A 266 1.80 2.06 -17.75
CA GLU A 266 0.57 1.30 -17.92
C GLU A 266 0.81 -0.22 -17.84
N GLY A 267 1.97 -0.68 -18.32
CA GLY A 267 2.40 -2.07 -18.23
C GLY A 267 2.56 -2.52 -16.77
N LYS A 268 3.14 -1.67 -15.90
CA LYS A 268 3.26 -1.91 -14.45
C LYS A 268 1.88 -2.07 -13.82
N ARG A 269 0.94 -1.16 -14.10
CA ARG A 269 -0.44 -1.20 -13.59
C ARG A 269 -1.19 -2.45 -14.03
N ARG A 270 -1.07 -2.85 -15.30
CA ARG A 270 -1.70 -4.09 -15.79
C ARG A 270 -1.20 -5.33 -15.08
N ARG A 271 0.12 -5.46 -14.89
CA ARG A 271 0.69 -6.57 -14.10
C ARG A 271 0.16 -6.55 -12.67
N GLN A 272 0.19 -5.41 -11.99
CA GLN A 272 -0.33 -5.26 -10.63
C GLN A 272 -1.81 -5.63 -10.50
N ALA A 273 -2.63 -5.32 -11.50
CA ALA A 273 -4.05 -5.68 -11.51
C ALA A 273 -4.24 -7.21 -11.62
N VAL A 274 -3.47 -7.88 -12.49
CA VAL A 274 -3.51 -9.35 -12.63
C VAL A 274 -2.98 -10.03 -11.35
N ASP A 275 -1.89 -9.55 -10.77
CA ASP A 275 -1.33 -10.08 -9.53
C ASP A 275 -2.33 -9.91 -8.38
N TRP A 276 -3.03 -8.77 -8.33
CA TRP A 276 -4.08 -8.55 -7.34
C TRP A 276 -5.25 -9.50 -7.52
N MET A 277 -5.71 -9.73 -8.73
CA MET A 277 -6.75 -10.73 -9.02
C MET A 277 -6.36 -12.10 -8.47
N TRP A 278 -5.11 -12.55 -8.68
CA TRP A 278 -4.63 -13.82 -8.16
C TRP A 278 -4.57 -13.83 -6.62
N GLN A 279 -4.15 -12.72 -5.99
CA GLN A 279 -4.17 -12.59 -4.52
C GLN A 279 -5.59 -12.73 -3.97
N LEU A 280 -6.59 -12.10 -4.62
CA LEU A 280 -8.00 -12.22 -4.22
C LEU A 280 -8.52 -13.66 -4.38
N ILE A 281 -8.14 -14.35 -5.46
CA ILE A 281 -8.49 -15.76 -5.67
C ILE A 281 -7.89 -16.62 -4.55
N HIS A 282 -6.60 -16.49 -4.26
CA HIS A 282 -5.93 -17.25 -3.20
C HIS A 282 -6.56 -16.98 -1.83
N SER A 283 -6.82 -15.71 -1.51
CA SER A 283 -7.47 -15.31 -0.25
C SER A 283 -8.89 -15.89 -0.15
N GLY A 284 -9.66 -15.80 -1.22
CA GLY A 284 -11.01 -16.34 -1.29
C GLY A 284 -11.06 -17.87 -1.14
N LEU A 285 -10.17 -18.58 -1.82
CA LEU A 285 -10.05 -20.04 -1.70
C LEU A 285 -9.64 -20.45 -0.28
N HIS A 286 -8.70 -19.72 0.33
CA HIS A 286 -8.28 -19.97 1.71
C HIS A 286 -9.42 -19.76 2.70
N GLN A 287 -10.18 -18.67 2.56
CA GLN A 287 -11.35 -18.40 3.40
C GLN A 287 -12.46 -19.42 3.19
N TYR A 288 -12.73 -19.81 1.94
CA TYR A 288 -13.70 -20.85 1.62
C TYR A 288 -13.33 -22.17 2.29
N PHE A 289 -12.07 -22.58 2.16
CA PHE A 289 -11.54 -23.80 2.77
C PHE A 289 -11.68 -23.77 4.29
N GLN A 290 -11.27 -22.69 4.95
CA GLN A 290 -11.36 -22.56 6.41
C GLN A 290 -12.80 -22.54 6.93
N ARG A 291 -13.74 -22.03 6.15
CA ARG A 291 -15.16 -21.96 6.53
C ARG A 291 -15.94 -23.23 6.19
N HIS A 292 -15.35 -24.15 5.43
CA HIS A 292 -16.00 -25.40 5.06
C HIS A 292 -16.30 -26.23 6.31
N PRO A 293 -17.57 -26.66 6.56
CA PRO A 293 -17.95 -27.32 7.82
C PRO A 293 -17.05 -28.51 8.14
N ALA A 294 -16.89 -29.44 7.19
CA ALA A 294 -16.07 -30.64 7.40
C ALA A 294 -14.59 -30.35 7.69
N VAL A 295 -14.05 -29.27 7.12
CA VAL A 295 -12.67 -28.81 7.41
C VAL A 295 -12.60 -28.24 8.82
N LYS A 296 -13.56 -27.38 9.18
CA LYS A 296 -13.64 -26.77 10.51
C LYS A 296 -13.71 -27.81 11.61
N ASP A 297 -14.49 -28.86 11.40
CA ASP A 297 -14.65 -29.95 12.36
C ASP A 297 -13.39 -30.85 12.44
N ALA A 298 -12.74 -31.15 11.32
CA ALA A 298 -11.57 -32.02 11.27
C ALA A 298 -10.24 -31.33 11.62
N MET A 299 -10.15 -30.00 11.50
CA MET A 299 -8.91 -29.21 11.67
C MET A 299 -8.26 -29.37 13.05
N PRO A 300 -8.99 -29.31 14.19
CA PRO A 300 -8.37 -29.43 15.51
C PRO A 300 -7.69 -30.79 15.72
N GLU A 301 -8.34 -31.87 15.29
CA GLU A 301 -7.80 -33.23 15.41
C GLU A 301 -6.58 -33.44 14.50
N ALA A 302 -6.65 -32.97 13.25
CA ALA A 302 -5.53 -33.04 12.30
C ALA A 302 -4.32 -32.28 12.84
N ALA A 303 -4.51 -31.03 13.34
CA ALA A 303 -3.47 -30.23 13.94
C ALA A 303 -2.84 -30.91 15.17
N GLN A 304 -3.64 -31.52 16.05
CA GLN A 304 -3.14 -32.26 17.21
C GLN A 304 -2.33 -33.50 16.81
N LYS A 305 -2.75 -34.25 15.79
CA LYS A 305 -2.02 -35.41 15.27
C LYS A 305 -0.66 -35.00 14.67
N VAL A 306 -0.61 -33.89 13.95
CA VAL A 306 0.64 -33.34 13.41
C VAL A 306 1.55 -32.88 14.54
N ALA A 307 1.05 -32.08 15.49
CA ALA A 307 1.83 -31.58 16.61
C ALA A 307 2.42 -32.70 17.50
N SER A 308 1.71 -33.84 17.62
CA SER A 308 2.17 -35.01 18.37
C SER A 308 3.01 -36.00 17.57
N GLY A 309 3.34 -35.69 16.29
CA GLY A 309 4.10 -36.58 15.41
C GLY A 309 3.36 -37.85 14.97
N ARG A 310 2.05 -37.94 15.21
CA ARG A 310 1.22 -39.10 14.85
C ARG A 310 0.70 -39.06 13.40
N MET A 311 0.86 -37.92 12.72
CA MET A 311 0.49 -37.73 11.32
C MET A 311 1.49 -36.75 10.67
N THR A 312 1.88 -37.00 9.44
CA THR A 312 2.73 -36.04 8.71
C THR A 312 1.91 -34.81 8.28
N PRO A 313 2.54 -33.62 8.20
CA PRO A 313 1.85 -32.41 7.71
C PRO A 313 1.20 -32.61 6.33
N ALA A 314 1.85 -33.35 5.42
CA ALA A 314 1.32 -33.67 4.11
C ALA A 314 0.05 -34.50 4.20
N ALA A 315 0.07 -35.61 4.98
CA ALA A 315 -1.12 -36.48 5.15
C ALA A 315 -2.29 -35.70 5.79
N ALA A 316 -2.03 -34.80 6.74
CA ALA A 316 -3.04 -33.95 7.34
C ALA A 316 -3.65 -33.00 6.29
N ALA A 317 -2.81 -32.33 5.49
CA ALA A 317 -3.28 -31.44 4.43
C ALA A 317 -4.16 -32.17 3.40
N PHE A 318 -3.73 -33.35 2.92
CA PHE A 318 -4.52 -34.17 2.00
C PHE A 318 -5.85 -34.61 2.62
N SER A 319 -5.85 -35.03 3.89
CA SER A 319 -7.08 -35.40 4.60
C SER A 319 -8.08 -34.26 4.68
N LEU A 320 -7.62 -33.04 5.00
CA LEU A 320 -8.47 -31.86 5.08
C LEU A 320 -8.98 -31.40 3.72
N MET A 321 -8.15 -31.49 2.66
CA MET A 321 -8.57 -31.19 1.29
C MET A 321 -9.63 -32.17 0.79
N ARG A 322 -9.51 -33.47 1.13
CA ARG A 322 -10.53 -34.48 0.85
C ARG A 322 -11.83 -34.17 1.61
N ALA A 323 -11.74 -33.79 2.87
CA ALA A 323 -12.91 -33.37 3.64
C ALA A 323 -13.63 -32.15 3.02
N ALA A 324 -12.89 -31.24 2.38
CA ALA A 324 -13.44 -30.12 1.60
C ALA A 324 -14.00 -30.51 0.23
N GLN A 325 -13.97 -31.80 -0.14
CA GLN A 325 -14.41 -32.33 -1.45
C GLN A 325 -13.66 -31.68 -2.64
N ILE A 326 -12.39 -31.30 -2.46
CA ILE A 326 -11.55 -30.80 -3.54
C ILE A 326 -11.13 -32.03 -4.40
N PRO A 327 -11.60 -32.15 -5.67
CA PRO A 327 -11.31 -33.31 -6.51
C PRO A 327 -9.84 -33.32 -6.94
N ASN A 328 -9.31 -34.54 -7.16
CA ASN A 328 -8.00 -34.81 -7.78
C ASN A 328 -6.76 -34.31 -7.03
N PHE A 329 -6.75 -34.31 -5.70
CA PHE A 329 -5.53 -34.22 -4.91
C PHE A 329 -4.88 -35.59 -4.66
N GLU A 330 -5.05 -36.52 -5.59
CA GLU A 330 -4.31 -37.80 -5.64
C GLU A 330 -3.16 -37.62 -6.64
N SER A 331 -1.96 -37.39 -6.11
CA SER A 331 -0.70 -37.53 -6.86
C SER A 331 -0.05 -38.85 -6.54
#